data_c17477724af7ff7728d57554fd1e5118
#
_entry.id   c17477724af7ff7728d57554fd1e5118
#
_cell.length_a   1.000
_cell.length_b   1.000
_cell.length_c   1.000
_cell.angle_alpha   90.00
_cell.angle_beta   90.00
_cell.angle_gamma   90.00
#
_symmetry.space_group_name_H-M   'P 1'
#
loop_
_entity.id
_entity.type
_entity.pdbx_description
1 polymer ?
#
loop_
_entity_poly.entity_id
_entity_poly.type
_entity_poly.pdbx_seq_one_letter_code
_entity_poly.pdbx_strand_id
1 'polypeptide(L)'
;MKKQKIEKRVLVAIDGSFNAFRAVEYVATIFKEDPAFKISVVYVMPPLPPILYETSEEQELIDWQSSYRSKLEKKYRQQADEILGKVTNFLKDNGWSEEQFETIALPGRSGPAQDLLFYAEQGLFDALVMGRRGKTKWEKMIMGSVTDKIIHAQKTVPIWIIIKPIVSQKILLAIDGSENAMRAVDHVGFVLSGRTDVEVTIFHVLDLKPFVILEKPSQKWQEIAEKKMATFMSQAQNILVEAGVPKEKINLVIRPSDKGVAQEIIEYQKKESISTISMGRRGLSRLKAFFLGSVSTKVLNMIEEGAVWIVD
;
A
#
# COMPACT_ATOMS: atom_id res chain seq x y z
N MET A 1 31.66 -12.84 0.03
CA MET A 1 31.18 -11.61 0.69
C MET A 1 29.71 -11.81 1.05
N LYS A 2 29.32 -11.75 2.34
CA LYS A 2 27.89 -11.73 2.72
C LYS A 2 27.30 -10.45 2.16
N LYS A 3 26.36 -10.53 1.18
CA LYS A 3 25.57 -9.37 0.75
C LYS A 3 24.95 -8.78 2.00
N GLN A 4 25.26 -7.53 2.31
CA GLN A 4 24.64 -6.80 3.41
C GLN A 4 23.13 -6.81 3.13
N LYS A 5 22.32 -7.39 4.03
CA LYS A 5 20.85 -7.40 3.87
C LYS A 5 20.39 -5.95 3.96
N ILE A 6 19.78 -5.46 2.90
CA ILE A 6 19.19 -4.12 2.87
C ILE A 6 17.96 -4.14 3.80
N GLU A 7 17.95 -3.25 4.77
CA GLU A 7 16.81 -3.07 5.66
C GLU A 7 15.62 -2.50 4.89
N LYS A 8 14.44 -3.01 5.14
CA LYS A 8 13.17 -2.58 4.54
C LYS A 8 12.29 -2.02 5.64
N ARG A 9 11.87 -0.78 5.51
CA ARG A 9 11.16 -0.05 6.55
C ARG A 9 9.78 0.37 6.06
N VAL A 10 8.71 -0.15 6.68
CA VAL A 10 7.35 0.25 6.34
C VAL A 10 6.69 0.98 7.50
N LEU A 11 5.91 2.00 7.16
CA LEU A 11 5.08 2.74 8.10
C LEU A 11 3.65 2.20 8.04
N VAL A 12 3.16 1.60 9.10
CA VAL A 12 1.80 1.06 9.19
C VAL A 12 0.91 2.03 9.94
N ALA A 13 -0.03 2.66 9.25
CA ALA A 13 -0.95 3.63 9.84
C ALA A 13 -2.18 2.95 10.45
N ILE A 14 -2.46 3.23 11.73
CA ILE A 14 -3.63 2.73 12.42
C ILE A 14 -4.45 3.86 13.05
N ASP A 15 -5.76 3.63 13.20
CA ASP A 15 -6.70 4.53 13.87
C ASP A 15 -7.49 3.85 15.01
N GLY A 16 -7.08 2.62 15.35
CA GLY A 16 -7.75 1.78 16.34
C GLY A 16 -9.02 1.09 15.83
N SER A 17 -9.32 1.17 14.52
CA SER A 17 -10.37 0.38 13.90
C SER A 17 -9.91 -1.04 13.57
N PHE A 18 -10.87 -1.96 13.45
CA PHE A 18 -10.61 -3.32 13.00
C PHE A 18 -9.97 -3.38 11.60
N ASN A 19 -10.42 -2.51 10.69
CA ASN A 19 -9.86 -2.48 9.34
C ASN A 19 -8.41 -1.95 9.30
N ALA A 20 -8.06 -1.00 10.16
CA ALA A 20 -6.68 -0.54 10.28
C ALA A 20 -5.78 -1.62 10.89
N PHE A 21 -6.30 -2.40 11.85
CA PHE A 21 -5.57 -3.52 12.44
C PHE A 21 -5.21 -4.61 11.41
N ARG A 22 -6.06 -4.83 10.41
CA ARG A 22 -5.78 -5.74 9.28
C ARG A 22 -4.50 -5.38 8.52
N ALA A 23 -4.10 -4.09 8.51
CA ALA A 23 -2.84 -3.69 7.91
C ALA A 23 -1.64 -4.25 8.69
N VAL A 24 -1.73 -4.27 10.03
CA VAL A 24 -0.72 -4.89 10.90
C VAL A 24 -0.69 -6.40 10.67
N GLU A 25 -1.87 -7.06 10.66
CA GLU A 25 -1.98 -8.51 10.41
C GLU A 25 -1.34 -8.90 9.06
N TYR A 26 -1.63 -8.14 8.00
CA TYR A 26 -1.07 -8.38 6.67
C TYR A 26 0.46 -8.33 6.70
N VAL A 27 1.05 -7.24 7.19
CA VAL A 27 2.50 -7.08 7.23
C VAL A 27 3.13 -8.15 8.12
N ALA A 28 2.55 -8.39 9.29
CA ALA A 28 3.03 -9.40 10.23
C ALA A 28 3.03 -10.81 9.65
N THR A 29 2.04 -11.13 8.79
CA THR A 29 1.92 -12.47 8.17
C THR A 29 2.85 -12.62 6.96
N ILE A 30 2.88 -11.62 6.08
CA ILE A 30 3.62 -11.73 4.82
C ILE A 30 5.13 -11.63 5.02
N PHE A 31 5.60 -10.84 6.01
CA PHE A 31 7.03 -10.54 6.19
C PHE A 31 7.66 -11.13 7.46
N LYS A 32 6.95 -11.99 8.19
CA LYS A 32 7.43 -12.61 9.43
C LYS A 32 8.82 -13.24 9.31
N GLU A 33 9.07 -13.93 8.21
CA GLU A 33 10.30 -14.68 8.00
C GLU A 33 11.47 -13.81 7.44
N ASP A 34 11.23 -12.50 7.23
CA ASP A 34 12.30 -11.60 6.75
C ASP A 34 12.89 -10.77 7.90
N PRO A 35 14.07 -11.14 8.44
CA PRO A 35 14.67 -10.41 9.56
C PRO A 35 15.16 -9.01 9.19
N ALA A 36 15.25 -8.67 7.90
CA ALA A 36 15.58 -7.33 7.43
C ALA A 36 14.36 -6.41 7.35
N PHE A 37 13.15 -6.94 7.61
CA PHE A 37 11.92 -6.16 7.55
C PHE A 37 11.64 -5.48 8.89
N LYS A 38 11.43 -4.17 8.87
CA LYS A 38 11.13 -3.34 10.04
C LYS A 38 9.76 -2.70 9.90
N ILE A 39 9.01 -2.70 10.98
CA ILE A 39 7.65 -2.15 11.05
C ILE A 39 7.63 -0.97 12.02
N SER A 40 7.27 0.22 11.54
CA SER A 40 6.91 1.34 12.41
C SER A 40 5.39 1.50 12.39
N VAL A 41 4.72 1.22 13.50
CA VAL A 41 3.26 1.37 13.60
C VAL A 41 2.92 2.73 14.17
N VAL A 42 2.19 3.53 13.41
CA VAL A 42 1.87 4.91 13.78
C VAL A 42 0.38 5.12 14.02
N TYR A 43 0.08 5.73 15.15
CA TYR A 43 -1.23 6.28 15.47
C TYR A 43 -1.13 7.81 15.49
N VAL A 44 -1.89 8.49 14.64
CA VAL A 44 -1.96 9.96 14.63
C VAL A 44 -2.98 10.41 15.67
N MET A 45 -2.50 11.07 16.72
CA MET A 45 -3.37 11.64 17.75
C MET A 45 -4.22 12.78 17.18
N PRO A 46 -5.44 13.02 17.71
CA PRO A 46 -6.22 14.20 17.30
C PRO A 46 -5.43 15.49 17.54
N PRO A 47 -5.56 16.48 16.64
CA PRO A 47 -4.97 17.81 16.89
C PRO A 47 -5.65 18.48 18.08
N LEU A 48 -4.90 19.28 18.81
CA LEU A 48 -5.50 20.10 19.86
C LEU A 48 -6.34 21.24 19.23
N PRO A 49 -7.46 21.61 19.88
CA PRO A 49 -8.29 22.72 19.40
C PRO A 49 -7.49 24.03 19.26
N PRO A 50 -7.67 24.80 18.16
CA PRO A 50 -6.94 26.03 17.92
C PRO A 50 -7.03 27.05 19.06
N ILE A 51 -8.17 27.16 19.74
CA ILE A 51 -8.39 28.04 20.88
C ILE A 51 -7.35 27.87 22.01
N LEU A 52 -6.73 26.69 22.11
CA LEU A 52 -5.68 26.42 23.11
C LEU A 52 -4.32 27.03 22.75
N TYR A 53 -4.21 27.64 21.58
CA TYR A 53 -3.00 28.31 21.08
C TYR A 53 -3.21 29.81 20.84
N GLU A 54 -4.45 30.31 21.05
CA GLU A 54 -4.72 31.74 20.92
C GLU A 54 -4.03 32.50 22.03
N THR A 55 -3.40 33.63 21.66
CA THR A 55 -2.74 34.52 22.61
C THR A 55 -3.81 35.34 23.37
N SER A 56 -3.60 35.48 24.68
CA SER A 56 -4.45 36.32 25.55
C SER A 56 -3.56 37.09 26.53
N GLU A 57 -4.00 38.27 26.95
CA GLU A 57 -3.41 39.04 28.04
C GLU A 57 -4.08 38.69 29.40
N GLU A 58 -5.19 37.97 29.38
CA GLU A 58 -5.94 37.59 30.58
C GLU A 58 -5.32 36.33 31.21
N GLN A 59 -4.79 36.47 32.43
CA GLN A 59 -4.12 35.40 33.15
C GLN A 59 -5.04 34.18 33.38
N GLU A 60 -6.30 34.39 33.70
CA GLU A 60 -7.27 33.31 33.91
C GLU A 60 -7.45 32.46 32.65
N LEU A 61 -7.48 33.08 31.47
CA LEU A 61 -7.60 32.37 30.19
C LEU A 61 -6.35 31.57 29.86
N ILE A 62 -5.19 32.17 30.13
CA ILE A 62 -3.88 31.49 29.93
C ILE A 62 -3.80 30.23 30.83
N ASP A 63 -4.19 30.37 32.12
CA ASP A 63 -4.16 29.25 33.08
C ASP A 63 -5.16 28.17 32.69
N TRP A 64 -6.34 28.54 32.23
CA TRP A 64 -7.34 27.60 31.73
C TRP A 64 -6.82 26.86 30.47
N GLN A 65 -6.32 27.58 29.51
CA GLN A 65 -5.75 26.99 28.25
C GLN A 65 -4.65 25.98 28.58
N SER A 66 -3.72 26.33 29.47
CA SER A 66 -2.62 25.47 29.88
C SER A 66 -3.13 24.19 30.58
N SER A 67 -4.02 24.34 31.53
CA SER A 67 -4.64 23.22 32.27
C SER A 67 -5.42 22.29 31.32
N TYR A 68 -6.23 22.88 30.44
CA TYR A 68 -7.06 22.09 29.51
C TYR A 68 -6.21 21.38 28.46
N ARG A 69 -5.17 22.03 27.93
CA ARG A 69 -4.16 21.44 27.03
C ARG A 69 -3.54 20.19 27.65
N SER A 70 -3.00 20.33 28.86
CA SER A 70 -2.37 19.22 29.57
C SER A 70 -3.32 18.03 29.76
N LYS A 71 -4.58 18.29 30.11
CA LYS A 71 -5.62 17.25 30.27
C LYS A 71 -5.91 16.53 28.93
N LEU A 72 -6.04 17.28 27.83
CA LEU A 72 -6.28 16.70 26.51
C LEU A 72 -5.10 15.89 26.01
N GLU A 73 -3.87 16.42 26.14
CA GLU A 73 -2.65 15.73 25.75
C GLU A 73 -2.52 14.41 26.51
N LYS A 74 -2.75 14.42 27.82
CA LYS A 74 -2.75 13.19 28.63
C LYS A 74 -3.80 12.19 28.15
N LYS A 75 -5.03 12.65 27.87
CA LYS A 75 -6.11 11.80 27.36
C LYS A 75 -5.76 11.20 26.00
N TYR A 76 -5.24 12.00 25.06
CA TYR A 76 -4.88 11.53 23.72
C TYR A 76 -3.70 10.56 23.77
N ARG A 77 -2.72 10.82 24.65
CA ARG A 77 -1.59 9.90 24.88
C ARG A 77 -2.08 8.57 25.42
N GLN A 78 -2.92 8.57 26.46
CA GLN A 78 -3.49 7.35 27.02
C GLN A 78 -4.24 6.54 25.95
N GLN A 79 -5.04 7.19 25.11
CA GLN A 79 -5.74 6.51 24.02
C GLN A 79 -4.78 5.92 23.00
N ALA A 80 -3.69 6.63 22.68
CA ALA A 80 -2.66 6.14 21.78
C ALA A 80 -1.97 4.90 22.38
N ASP A 81 -1.59 4.96 23.65
CA ASP A 81 -0.92 3.86 24.36
C ASP A 81 -1.80 2.61 24.43
N GLU A 82 -3.10 2.75 24.65
CA GLU A 82 -4.05 1.62 24.62
C GLU A 82 -4.14 0.96 23.24
N ILE A 83 -4.18 1.76 22.16
CA ILE A 83 -4.26 1.25 20.78
C ILE A 83 -2.95 0.59 20.38
N LEU A 84 -1.83 1.27 20.62
CA LEU A 84 -0.49 0.80 20.26
C LEU A 84 -0.06 -0.40 21.10
N GLY A 85 -0.48 -0.46 22.37
CA GLY A 85 -0.24 -1.61 23.25
C GLY A 85 -0.86 -2.91 22.72
N LYS A 86 -2.07 -2.83 22.14
CA LYS A 86 -2.71 -3.99 21.49
C LYS A 86 -1.89 -4.49 20.31
N VAL A 87 -1.32 -3.56 19.51
CA VAL A 87 -0.46 -3.92 18.37
C VAL A 87 0.85 -4.54 18.84
N THR A 88 1.47 -3.95 19.86
CA THR A 88 2.71 -4.47 20.47
C THR A 88 2.51 -5.92 20.92
N ASN A 89 1.43 -6.20 21.66
CA ASN A 89 1.14 -7.55 22.12
C ASN A 89 0.92 -8.50 20.93
N PHE A 90 0.11 -8.08 19.95
CA PHE A 90 -0.13 -8.89 18.75
C PHE A 90 1.15 -9.24 18.00
N LEU A 91 2.06 -8.28 17.78
CA LEU A 91 3.32 -8.53 17.09
C LEU A 91 4.21 -9.49 17.88
N LYS A 92 4.33 -9.31 19.20
CA LYS A 92 5.09 -10.23 20.09
C LYS A 92 4.50 -11.64 20.07
N ASP A 93 3.19 -11.78 20.22
CA ASP A 93 2.49 -13.06 20.20
C ASP A 93 2.65 -13.81 18.86
N ASN A 94 2.87 -13.05 17.77
CA ASN A 94 3.15 -13.59 16.45
C ASN A 94 4.66 -13.76 16.15
N GLY A 95 5.53 -13.61 17.15
CA GLY A 95 6.95 -13.92 17.06
C GLY A 95 7.84 -12.83 16.46
N TRP A 96 7.35 -11.58 16.40
CA TRP A 96 8.17 -10.43 16.03
C TRP A 96 9.06 -9.99 17.20
N SER A 97 10.35 -9.80 16.96
CA SER A 97 11.26 -9.28 17.96
C SER A 97 11.09 -7.77 18.16
N GLU A 98 11.37 -7.28 19.37
CA GLU A 98 11.29 -5.84 19.67
C GLU A 98 12.23 -4.97 18.81
N GLU A 99 13.27 -5.58 18.24
CA GLU A 99 14.18 -4.90 17.31
C GLU A 99 13.59 -4.72 15.91
N GLN A 100 12.53 -5.46 15.57
CA GLN A 100 11.91 -5.44 14.23
C GLN A 100 10.70 -4.51 14.14
N PHE A 101 10.19 -4.01 15.26
CA PHE A 101 9.08 -3.07 15.23
C PHE A 101 9.18 -1.98 16.29
N GLU A 102 8.54 -0.87 16.00
CA GLU A 102 8.32 0.23 16.95
C GLU A 102 6.88 0.75 16.84
N THR A 103 6.42 1.40 17.88
CA THR A 103 5.10 2.02 17.93
C THR A 103 5.21 3.52 18.19
N ILE A 104 4.47 4.34 17.43
CA ILE A 104 4.63 5.79 17.39
C ILE A 104 3.28 6.45 17.62
N ALA A 105 3.15 7.24 18.69
CA ALA A 105 2.05 8.16 18.89
C ALA A 105 2.42 9.53 18.30
N LEU A 106 1.99 9.80 17.06
CA LEU A 106 2.31 11.01 16.34
C LEU A 106 1.32 12.13 16.70
N PRO A 107 1.78 13.31 17.17
CA PRO A 107 0.91 14.45 17.38
C PRO A 107 0.27 14.93 16.07
N GLY A 108 -1.06 15.01 16.02
CA GLY A 108 -1.76 15.56 14.85
C GLY A 108 -1.57 17.06 14.73
N ARG A 109 -1.32 17.53 13.49
CA ARG A 109 -1.10 18.95 13.16
C ARG A 109 -1.99 19.42 12.02
N SER A 110 -1.78 18.87 10.83
CA SER A 110 -2.45 19.27 9.58
C SER A 110 -3.56 18.31 9.16
N GLY A 111 -3.77 17.28 9.98
CA GLY A 111 -4.73 16.21 9.76
C GLY A 111 -4.05 14.90 9.34
N PRO A 112 -4.69 13.74 9.64
CA PRO A 112 -4.03 12.43 9.58
C PRO A 112 -3.38 12.10 8.23
N ALA A 113 -4.00 12.50 7.12
CA ALA A 113 -3.46 12.21 5.79
C ALA A 113 -2.14 12.96 5.51
N GLN A 114 -2.11 14.26 5.82
CA GLN A 114 -0.92 15.08 5.59
C GLN A 114 0.20 14.72 6.58
N ASP A 115 -0.16 14.51 7.85
CA ASP A 115 0.79 14.17 8.90
C ASP A 115 1.46 12.81 8.62
N LEU A 116 0.69 11.79 8.17
CA LEU A 116 1.20 10.47 7.79
C LEU A 116 2.15 10.55 6.61
N LEU A 117 1.78 11.32 5.59
CA LEU A 117 2.61 11.48 4.39
C LEU A 117 3.92 12.16 4.68
N PHE A 118 3.85 13.28 5.38
CA PHE A 118 5.03 14.03 5.80
C PHE A 118 5.94 13.12 6.64
N TYR A 119 5.38 12.37 7.59
CA TYR A 119 6.16 11.47 8.42
C TYR A 119 6.79 10.32 7.62
N ALA A 120 6.06 9.75 6.67
CA ALA A 120 6.57 8.69 5.80
C ALA A 120 7.71 9.17 4.90
N GLU A 121 7.59 10.37 4.33
CA GLU A 121 8.62 10.96 3.46
C GLU A 121 9.87 11.36 4.26
N GLN A 122 9.71 12.06 5.39
CA GLN A 122 10.84 12.47 6.22
C GLN A 122 11.59 11.29 6.84
N GLY A 123 10.85 10.24 7.19
CA GLY A 123 11.42 9.01 7.74
C GLY A 123 12.04 8.07 6.69
N LEU A 124 11.96 8.43 5.40
CA LEU A 124 12.45 7.61 4.28
C LEU A 124 11.91 6.16 4.35
N PHE A 125 10.60 6.02 4.59
CA PHE A 125 9.96 4.73 4.59
C PHE A 125 9.76 4.22 3.16
N ASP A 126 9.95 2.91 2.98
CA ASP A 126 9.81 2.24 1.68
C ASP A 126 8.35 2.06 1.26
N ALA A 127 7.42 2.09 2.22
CA ALA A 127 5.99 2.10 1.96
C ALA A 127 5.20 2.66 3.15
N LEU A 128 4.04 3.27 2.83
CA LEU A 128 2.98 3.59 3.79
C LEU A 128 1.85 2.56 3.64
N VAL A 129 1.61 1.79 4.70
CA VAL A 129 0.63 0.70 4.74
C VAL A 129 -0.59 1.15 5.53
N MET A 130 -1.79 0.90 5.00
CA MET A 130 -3.04 1.30 5.65
C MET A 130 -4.21 0.42 5.26
N GLY A 131 -5.21 0.36 6.13
CA GLY A 131 -6.49 -0.25 5.79
C GLY A 131 -7.27 0.59 4.76
N ARG A 132 -8.06 -0.05 3.91
CA ARG A 132 -8.93 0.66 2.95
C ARG A 132 -9.94 1.59 3.62
N ARG A 133 -10.39 1.25 4.85
CA ARG A 133 -11.34 2.03 5.66
C ARG A 133 -10.86 2.14 7.09
N GLY A 134 -11.21 3.26 7.75
CA GLY A 134 -11.00 3.48 9.17
C GLY A 134 -12.31 3.38 9.99
N LYS A 135 -12.43 4.19 11.05
CA LYS A 135 -13.56 4.18 11.98
C LYS A 135 -14.90 4.65 11.40
N THR A 136 -14.91 5.38 10.31
CA THR A 136 -16.13 5.99 9.75
C THR A 136 -17.03 4.94 9.07
N LYS A 137 -18.23 4.73 9.63
CA LYS A 137 -19.24 3.77 9.16
C LYS A 137 -20.14 4.31 8.05
N TRP A 138 -19.64 5.06 7.09
CA TRP A 138 -20.46 5.46 5.95
C TRP A 138 -20.51 4.29 4.95
N GLU A 139 -21.61 3.54 4.97
CA GLU A 139 -21.81 2.32 4.16
C GLU A 139 -21.67 2.53 2.65
N LYS A 140 -21.85 3.78 2.19
CA LYS A 140 -21.77 4.14 0.77
C LYS A 140 -20.36 4.50 0.27
N MET A 141 -19.38 4.74 1.16
CA MET A 141 -18.01 5.06 0.76
C MET A 141 -17.17 3.79 0.64
N ILE A 142 -16.69 3.50 -0.57
CA ILE A 142 -15.82 2.35 -0.84
C ILE A 142 -14.46 2.50 -0.14
N MET A 143 -13.99 3.73 0.05
CA MET A 143 -12.69 4.08 0.62
C MET A 143 -12.82 5.05 1.81
N GLY A 144 -11.94 4.92 2.81
CA GLY A 144 -11.90 5.85 3.95
C GLY A 144 -11.35 7.22 3.55
N SER A 145 -11.81 8.28 4.22
CA SER A 145 -11.43 9.67 3.88
C SER A 145 -9.92 9.94 3.96
N VAL A 146 -9.20 9.33 4.90
CA VAL A 146 -7.74 9.43 5.02
C VAL A 146 -7.07 8.70 3.87
N THR A 147 -7.46 7.46 3.61
CA THR A 147 -6.93 6.62 2.54
C THR A 147 -7.16 7.26 1.17
N ASP A 148 -8.36 7.80 0.93
CA ASP A 148 -8.70 8.50 -0.31
C ASP A 148 -7.81 9.73 -0.53
N LYS A 149 -7.66 10.59 0.48
CA LYS A 149 -6.76 11.76 0.41
C LYS A 149 -5.32 11.36 0.14
N ILE A 150 -4.86 10.29 0.79
CA ILE A 150 -3.51 9.76 0.63
C ILE A 150 -3.30 9.25 -0.79
N ILE A 151 -4.19 8.47 -1.36
CA ILE A 151 -4.08 7.94 -2.72
C ILE A 151 -4.08 9.06 -3.77
N HIS A 152 -4.86 10.12 -3.56
CA HIS A 152 -4.96 11.22 -4.52
C HIS A 152 -3.87 12.28 -4.37
N ALA A 153 -3.13 12.33 -3.26
CA ALA A 153 -2.00 13.24 -3.17
C ALA A 153 -0.85 12.77 -4.08
N GLN A 154 -0.03 13.72 -4.58
CA GLN A 154 1.18 13.43 -5.33
C GLN A 154 2.23 12.85 -4.38
N LYS A 155 2.94 11.73 -4.75
CA LYS A 155 3.72 10.97 -3.79
C LYS A 155 5.00 10.39 -4.31
N THR A 156 5.96 10.35 -3.39
CA THR A 156 7.23 9.65 -3.54
C THR A 156 7.25 8.28 -2.84
N VAL A 157 6.33 8.04 -1.89
CA VAL A 157 6.28 6.81 -1.09
C VAL A 157 5.19 5.87 -1.63
N PRO A 158 5.51 4.60 -1.94
CA PRO A 158 4.54 3.57 -2.29
C PRO A 158 3.45 3.40 -1.22
N ILE A 159 2.20 3.22 -1.66
CA ILE A 159 1.04 3.07 -0.76
C ILE A 159 0.49 1.65 -0.86
N TRP A 160 0.44 0.95 0.27
CA TRP A 160 -0.15 -0.38 0.35
C TRP A 160 -1.52 -0.29 1.03
N ILE A 161 -2.55 -0.64 0.29
CA ILE A 161 -3.94 -0.62 0.75
C ILE A 161 -4.38 -2.03 1.09
N ILE A 162 -4.69 -2.27 2.35
CA ILE A 162 -5.11 -3.58 2.83
C ILE A 162 -6.62 -3.61 2.94
N ILE A 163 -7.23 -4.60 2.30
CA ILE A 163 -8.68 -4.81 2.28
C ILE A 163 -9.06 -5.86 3.32
N LYS A 164 -8.70 -7.09 3.06
CA LYS A 164 -8.82 -8.22 3.96
C LYS A 164 -7.64 -9.15 3.68
N PRO A 165 -6.74 -9.41 4.64
CA PRO A 165 -5.59 -10.25 4.40
C PRO A 165 -5.98 -11.64 3.88
N ILE A 166 -5.23 -12.13 2.89
CA ILE A 166 -5.25 -13.52 2.43
C ILE A 166 -3.92 -14.13 2.86
N VAL A 167 -3.98 -15.30 3.51
CA VAL A 167 -2.76 -16.03 3.89
C VAL A 167 -2.22 -16.75 2.65
N SER A 168 -1.42 -16.03 1.87
CA SER A 168 -0.77 -16.55 0.66
C SER A 168 0.48 -15.74 0.38
N GLN A 169 1.53 -16.40 -0.13
CA GLN A 169 2.79 -15.75 -0.54
C GLN A 169 2.82 -15.50 -2.07
N LYS A 170 1.65 -15.24 -2.66
CA LYS A 170 1.50 -14.97 -4.09
C LYS A 170 1.26 -13.49 -4.35
N ILE A 171 2.03 -12.92 -5.26
CA ILE A 171 1.92 -11.52 -5.70
C ILE A 171 1.61 -11.49 -7.20
N LEU A 172 0.60 -10.72 -7.60
CA LEU A 172 0.34 -10.36 -8.97
C LEU A 172 0.91 -8.97 -9.25
N LEU A 173 1.83 -8.89 -10.19
CA LEU A 173 2.45 -7.66 -10.64
C LEU A 173 1.84 -7.27 -11.98
N ALA A 174 0.88 -6.34 -11.96
CA ALA A 174 0.18 -5.90 -13.16
C ALA A 174 1.01 -4.87 -13.92
N ILE A 175 1.40 -5.20 -15.16
CA ILE A 175 2.23 -4.33 -15.99
C ILE A 175 1.55 -4.01 -17.33
N ASP A 176 1.80 -2.79 -17.83
CA ASP A 176 1.34 -2.31 -19.14
C ASP A 176 2.49 -1.73 -19.98
N GLY A 177 3.74 -1.85 -19.50
CA GLY A 177 4.93 -1.29 -20.11
C GLY A 177 5.12 0.20 -19.85
N SER A 178 4.32 0.82 -18.97
CA SER A 178 4.53 2.20 -18.51
C SER A 178 5.70 2.29 -17.51
N GLU A 179 6.26 3.48 -17.36
CA GLU A 179 7.32 3.75 -16.39
C GLU A 179 6.87 3.42 -14.96
N ASN A 180 5.65 3.81 -14.57
CA ASN A 180 5.12 3.51 -13.24
C ASN A 180 4.93 2.01 -13.02
N ALA A 181 4.56 1.24 -14.05
CA ALA A 181 4.50 -0.21 -13.95
C ALA A 181 5.90 -0.80 -13.71
N MET A 182 6.93 -0.28 -14.37
CA MET A 182 8.31 -0.73 -14.13
C MET A 182 8.83 -0.32 -12.76
N ARG A 183 8.48 0.85 -12.24
CA ARG A 183 8.76 1.22 -10.83
C ARG A 183 8.07 0.28 -9.85
N ALA A 184 6.86 -0.20 -10.15
CA ALA A 184 6.22 -1.23 -9.34
C ALA A 184 7.00 -2.57 -9.37
N VAL A 185 7.61 -2.92 -10.50
CA VAL A 185 8.54 -4.07 -10.59
C VAL A 185 9.74 -3.88 -9.67
N ASP A 186 10.40 -2.73 -9.74
CA ASP A 186 11.56 -2.41 -8.89
C ASP A 186 11.19 -2.46 -7.41
N HIS A 187 10.05 -1.87 -7.03
CA HIS A 187 9.56 -1.89 -5.66
C HIS A 187 9.29 -3.32 -5.16
N VAL A 188 8.61 -4.15 -5.95
CA VAL A 188 8.38 -5.57 -5.61
C VAL A 188 9.72 -6.31 -5.48
N GLY A 189 10.65 -6.10 -6.41
CA GLY A 189 11.99 -6.68 -6.34
C GLY A 189 12.74 -6.28 -5.07
N PHE A 190 12.71 -5.00 -4.71
CA PHE A 190 13.31 -4.50 -3.48
C PHE A 190 12.68 -5.14 -2.24
N VAL A 191 11.36 -5.10 -2.13
CA VAL A 191 10.61 -5.64 -0.97
C VAL A 191 10.83 -7.14 -0.80
N LEU A 192 10.91 -7.89 -1.90
CA LEU A 192 11.10 -9.34 -1.89
C LEU A 192 12.58 -9.76 -1.90
N SER A 193 13.52 -8.82 -1.91
CA SER A 193 14.94 -9.15 -1.98
C SER A 193 15.36 -10.12 -0.87
N GLY A 194 15.97 -11.24 -1.27
CA GLY A 194 16.42 -12.29 -0.36
C GLY A 194 15.31 -13.26 0.08
N ARG A 195 14.09 -13.17 -0.46
CA ARG A 195 12.99 -14.11 -0.20
C ARG A 195 12.88 -15.16 -1.31
N THR A 196 12.71 -16.41 -0.93
CA THR A 196 12.57 -17.55 -1.83
C THR A 196 11.23 -18.26 -1.73
N ASP A 197 10.40 -17.84 -0.79
CA ASP A 197 9.09 -18.43 -0.46
C ASP A 197 7.92 -17.79 -1.22
N VAL A 198 8.16 -16.66 -1.89
CA VAL A 198 7.13 -15.88 -2.59
C VAL A 198 7.05 -16.27 -4.06
N GLU A 199 5.83 -16.39 -4.58
CA GLU A 199 5.56 -16.55 -6.02
C GLU A 199 5.10 -15.21 -6.60
N VAL A 200 5.71 -14.82 -7.73
CA VAL A 200 5.35 -13.58 -8.44
C VAL A 200 4.79 -13.92 -9.81
N THR A 201 3.58 -13.47 -10.09
CA THR A 201 3.01 -13.51 -11.44
C THR A 201 3.11 -12.15 -12.07
N ILE A 202 3.97 -11.99 -13.08
CA ILE A 202 4.00 -10.82 -13.96
C ILE A 202 2.84 -10.96 -14.92
N PHE A 203 1.87 -10.04 -14.80
CA PHE A 203 0.57 -10.16 -15.45
C PHE A 203 0.29 -8.98 -16.37
N HIS A 204 -0.04 -9.28 -17.62
CA HIS A 204 -0.49 -8.30 -18.59
C HIS A 204 -1.84 -8.67 -19.17
N VAL A 205 -2.72 -7.68 -19.29
CA VAL A 205 -4.01 -7.83 -19.98
C VAL A 205 -3.96 -7.14 -21.33
N LEU A 206 -4.13 -7.93 -22.38
CA LEU A 206 -4.35 -7.41 -23.72
C LEU A 206 -5.82 -6.97 -23.82
N ASP A 207 -6.08 -5.67 -23.69
CA ASP A 207 -7.44 -5.11 -23.66
C ASP A 207 -8.06 -5.12 -25.05
N LEU A 208 -8.99 -6.04 -25.28
CA LEU A 208 -9.76 -6.15 -26.51
C LEU A 208 -11.09 -5.38 -26.43
N LYS A 209 -11.45 -4.81 -25.30
CA LYS A 209 -12.72 -4.10 -25.09
C LYS A 209 -12.96 -2.96 -26.09
N PRO A 210 -11.97 -2.13 -26.46
CA PRO A 210 -12.16 -1.10 -27.47
C PRO A 210 -12.57 -1.64 -28.84
N PHE A 211 -12.29 -2.90 -29.14
CA PHE A 211 -12.57 -3.53 -30.45
C PHE A 211 -13.91 -4.27 -30.49
N VAL A 212 -14.63 -4.38 -29.37
CA VAL A 212 -15.94 -5.08 -29.31
C VAL A 212 -17.00 -4.37 -30.18
N ILE A 213 -16.88 -3.05 -30.35
CA ILE A 213 -17.83 -2.23 -31.17
C ILE A 213 -17.48 -2.24 -32.65
N LEU A 214 -16.20 -2.47 -32.98
CA LEU A 214 -15.69 -2.53 -34.34
C LEU A 214 -15.48 -4.00 -34.73
N GLU A 215 -14.49 -4.31 -35.50
CA GLU A 215 -14.06 -5.68 -35.76
C GLU A 215 -13.00 -6.10 -34.76
N LYS A 216 -13.02 -7.38 -34.34
CA LYS A 216 -11.94 -7.93 -33.49
C LYS A 216 -10.60 -7.74 -34.18
N PRO A 217 -9.53 -7.35 -33.44
CA PRO A 217 -8.21 -7.19 -34.03
C PRO A 217 -7.76 -8.49 -34.68
N SER A 218 -7.07 -8.38 -35.82
CA SER A 218 -6.54 -9.53 -36.52
C SER A 218 -5.58 -10.33 -35.60
N GLN A 219 -5.49 -11.62 -35.83
CA GLN A 219 -4.53 -12.48 -35.12
C GLN A 219 -3.11 -11.90 -35.20
N LYS A 220 -2.71 -11.40 -36.37
CA LYS A 220 -1.40 -10.75 -36.57
C LYS A 220 -1.18 -9.55 -35.64
N TRP A 221 -2.21 -8.74 -35.40
CA TRP A 221 -2.12 -7.61 -34.47
C TRP A 221 -1.91 -8.11 -33.01
N GLN A 222 -2.66 -9.15 -32.62
CA GLN A 222 -2.52 -9.75 -31.28
C GLN A 222 -1.11 -10.30 -31.08
N GLU A 223 -0.57 -11.04 -32.03
CA GLU A 223 0.80 -11.56 -32.00
C GLU A 223 1.87 -10.46 -31.86
N ILE A 224 1.70 -9.34 -32.58
CA ILE A 224 2.60 -8.18 -32.49
C ILE A 224 2.51 -7.53 -31.10
N ALA A 225 1.30 -7.35 -30.56
CA ALA A 225 1.09 -6.78 -29.24
C ALA A 225 1.69 -7.66 -28.14
N GLU A 226 1.46 -8.97 -28.21
CA GLU A 226 2.02 -9.95 -27.28
C GLU A 226 3.56 -9.97 -27.34
N LYS A 227 4.14 -9.97 -28.56
CA LYS A 227 5.60 -9.93 -28.74
C LYS A 227 6.21 -8.66 -28.15
N LYS A 228 5.57 -7.51 -28.33
CA LYS A 228 6.01 -6.25 -27.72
C LYS A 228 5.98 -6.33 -26.20
N MET A 229 4.91 -6.87 -25.63
CA MET A 229 4.75 -7.00 -24.19
C MET A 229 5.73 -8.01 -23.61
N ALA A 230 6.03 -9.10 -24.30
CA ALA A 230 6.99 -10.10 -23.86
C ALA A 230 8.38 -9.50 -23.55
N THR A 231 8.77 -8.43 -24.26
CA THR A 231 10.02 -7.71 -23.99
C THR A 231 9.98 -7.03 -22.61
N PHE A 232 8.89 -6.31 -22.28
CA PHE A 232 8.72 -5.69 -20.97
C PHE A 232 8.62 -6.72 -19.85
N MET A 233 7.93 -7.85 -20.10
CA MET A 233 7.82 -8.94 -19.14
C MET A 233 9.18 -9.59 -18.87
N SER A 234 10.02 -9.76 -19.90
CA SER A 234 11.38 -10.28 -19.74
C SER A 234 12.27 -9.31 -18.95
N GLN A 235 12.15 -8.01 -19.18
CA GLN A 235 12.84 -6.99 -18.38
C GLN A 235 12.39 -7.06 -16.91
N ALA A 236 11.08 -7.10 -16.67
CA ALA A 236 10.53 -7.23 -15.32
C ALA A 236 11.01 -8.52 -14.63
N GLN A 237 11.04 -9.65 -15.33
CA GLN A 237 11.58 -10.90 -14.80
C GLN A 237 13.05 -10.78 -14.41
N ASN A 238 13.86 -10.15 -15.25
CA ASN A 238 15.28 -9.96 -14.96
C ASN A 238 15.49 -9.11 -13.71
N ILE A 239 14.75 -8.01 -13.54
CA ILE A 239 14.80 -7.16 -12.33
C ILE A 239 14.51 -7.99 -11.08
N LEU A 240 13.45 -8.79 -11.11
CA LEU A 240 13.08 -9.64 -9.97
C LEU A 240 14.14 -10.72 -9.67
N VAL A 241 14.73 -11.33 -10.71
CA VAL A 241 15.80 -12.32 -10.55
C VAL A 241 17.06 -11.67 -9.97
N GLU A 242 17.44 -10.48 -10.44
CA GLU A 242 18.58 -9.71 -9.91
C GLU A 242 18.36 -9.31 -8.45
N ALA A 243 17.10 -9.02 -8.06
CA ALA A 243 16.70 -8.78 -6.68
C ALA A 243 16.76 -10.04 -5.78
N GLY A 244 16.89 -11.23 -6.39
CA GLY A 244 17.06 -12.50 -5.69
C GLY A 244 15.78 -13.37 -5.61
N VAL A 245 14.73 -13.02 -6.35
CA VAL A 245 13.55 -13.90 -6.50
C VAL A 245 13.92 -15.06 -7.43
N PRO A 246 13.73 -16.34 -7.02
CA PRO A 246 14.06 -17.48 -7.86
C PRO A 246 13.25 -17.45 -9.16
N LYS A 247 13.93 -17.70 -10.30
CA LYS A 247 13.29 -17.61 -11.61
C LYS A 247 12.10 -18.56 -11.77
N GLU A 248 12.17 -19.71 -11.16
CA GLU A 248 11.10 -20.74 -11.13
C GLU A 248 9.88 -20.32 -10.30
N LYS A 249 10.00 -19.26 -9.50
CA LYS A 249 8.91 -18.63 -8.74
C LYS A 249 8.27 -17.44 -9.46
N ILE A 250 8.73 -17.14 -10.69
CA ILE A 250 8.22 -16.02 -11.48
C ILE A 250 7.46 -16.56 -12.69
N ASN A 251 6.15 -16.34 -12.69
CA ASN A 251 5.25 -16.70 -13.77
C ASN A 251 5.02 -15.52 -14.70
N LEU A 252 5.03 -15.74 -16.01
CA LEU A 252 4.69 -14.73 -17.03
C LEU A 252 3.33 -15.08 -17.64
N VAL A 253 2.36 -14.17 -17.52
CA VAL A 253 0.99 -14.41 -17.98
C VAL A 253 0.49 -13.23 -18.80
N ILE A 254 0.12 -13.49 -20.06
CA ILE A 254 -0.61 -12.54 -20.92
C ILE A 254 -2.04 -13.07 -21.09
N ARG A 255 -3.05 -12.22 -20.86
CA ARG A 255 -4.46 -12.55 -21.01
C ARG A 255 -5.15 -11.59 -21.93
N PRO A 256 -5.68 -12.05 -23.08
CA PRO A 256 -6.62 -11.25 -23.85
C PRO A 256 -7.95 -11.17 -23.10
N SER A 257 -8.57 -9.98 -23.03
CA SER A 257 -9.84 -9.79 -22.35
C SER A 257 -10.69 -8.74 -23.05
N ASP A 258 -11.95 -9.03 -23.25
CA ASP A 258 -13.00 -8.13 -23.72
C ASP A 258 -13.82 -7.52 -22.57
N LYS A 259 -13.60 -7.99 -21.33
CA LYS A 259 -14.25 -7.47 -20.11
C LYS A 259 -13.56 -6.22 -19.58
N GLY A 260 -12.31 -5.99 -19.97
CA GLY A 260 -11.46 -4.89 -19.55
C GLY A 260 -10.44 -5.27 -18.47
N VAL A 261 -9.37 -4.48 -18.43
CA VAL A 261 -8.13 -4.79 -17.67
C VAL A 261 -8.38 -5.05 -16.18
N ALA A 262 -9.11 -4.17 -15.50
CA ALA A 262 -9.34 -4.31 -14.06
C ALA A 262 -10.14 -5.55 -13.70
N GLN A 263 -11.16 -5.89 -14.52
CA GLN A 263 -11.97 -7.08 -14.30
C GLN A 263 -11.11 -8.35 -14.41
N GLU A 264 -10.27 -8.44 -15.43
CA GLU A 264 -9.40 -9.58 -15.66
C GLU A 264 -8.37 -9.77 -14.53
N ILE A 265 -7.79 -8.65 -14.04
CA ILE A 265 -6.89 -8.67 -12.88
C ILE A 265 -7.58 -9.25 -11.65
N ILE A 266 -8.79 -8.81 -11.34
CA ILE A 266 -9.55 -9.27 -10.17
C ILE A 266 -9.99 -10.73 -10.32
N GLU A 267 -10.46 -11.14 -11.49
CA GLU A 267 -10.83 -12.53 -11.75
C GLU A 267 -9.64 -13.48 -11.59
N TYR A 268 -8.48 -13.08 -12.10
CA TYR A 268 -7.25 -13.86 -11.96
C TYR A 268 -6.77 -13.90 -10.51
N GLN A 269 -6.79 -12.77 -9.78
CA GLN A 269 -6.43 -12.68 -8.38
C GLN A 269 -7.27 -13.64 -7.52
N LYS A 270 -8.59 -13.65 -7.73
CA LYS A 270 -9.51 -14.54 -7.00
C LYS A 270 -9.24 -16.02 -7.33
N LYS A 271 -9.11 -16.35 -8.63
CA LYS A 271 -8.89 -17.71 -9.10
C LYS A 271 -7.62 -18.34 -8.53
N GLU A 272 -6.53 -17.59 -8.50
CA GLU A 272 -5.22 -18.08 -8.06
C GLU A 272 -4.95 -17.84 -6.56
N SER A 273 -5.94 -17.28 -5.82
CA SER A 273 -5.83 -16.94 -4.39
C SER A 273 -4.61 -16.05 -4.09
N ILE A 274 -4.43 -15.02 -4.90
CA ILE A 274 -3.30 -14.08 -4.78
C ILE A 274 -3.56 -13.10 -3.63
N SER A 275 -2.60 -12.97 -2.72
CA SER A 275 -2.70 -12.08 -1.57
C SER A 275 -2.52 -10.60 -1.90
N THR A 276 -1.73 -10.31 -2.93
CA THR A 276 -1.27 -8.94 -3.22
C THR A 276 -1.30 -8.66 -4.71
N ILE A 277 -1.91 -7.53 -5.09
CA ILE A 277 -1.79 -6.95 -6.43
C ILE A 277 -0.85 -5.75 -6.33
N SER A 278 0.26 -5.76 -7.06
CA SER A 278 1.15 -4.60 -7.21
C SER A 278 0.97 -3.99 -8.60
N MET A 279 0.89 -2.67 -8.66
CA MET A 279 0.68 -1.97 -9.92
C MET A 279 1.17 -0.52 -9.85
N GLY A 280 1.49 0.03 -11.02
CA GLY A 280 1.76 1.44 -11.15
C GLY A 280 0.54 2.30 -10.80
N ARG A 281 0.77 3.45 -10.22
CA ARG A 281 -0.30 4.41 -9.94
C ARG A 281 -1.06 4.83 -11.21
N ARG A 282 -0.33 4.96 -12.33
CA ARG A 282 -0.83 5.33 -13.67
C ARG A 282 -0.24 4.39 -14.70
N GLY A 283 -0.99 4.18 -15.78
CA GLY A 283 -0.54 3.45 -16.95
C GLY A 283 -0.15 4.39 -18.10
N LEU A 284 -0.23 3.89 -19.32
CA LEU A 284 0.15 4.58 -20.55
C LEU A 284 -0.73 5.81 -20.90
N SER A 285 -1.90 6.00 -20.25
CA SER A 285 -2.78 7.14 -20.52
C SER A 285 -2.21 8.43 -19.92
N ARG A 286 -2.09 9.48 -20.75
CA ARG A 286 -1.55 10.81 -20.39
C ARG A 286 -2.58 11.70 -19.63
N LEU A 287 -3.37 11.15 -18.71
CA LEU A 287 -4.28 11.95 -17.90
C LEU A 287 -3.52 12.77 -16.85
N LYS A 288 -4.11 13.92 -16.44
CA LYS A 288 -3.48 14.93 -15.56
C LYS A 288 -2.77 14.30 -14.36
N ALA A 289 -1.61 14.86 -14.01
CA ALA A 289 -0.65 14.35 -13.02
C ALA A 289 -1.20 14.05 -11.61
N PHE A 290 -2.39 14.57 -11.26
CA PHE A 290 -2.95 14.52 -9.91
C PHE A 290 -3.94 13.37 -9.66
N PHE A 291 -4.24 12.52 -10.67
CA PHE A 291 -5.26 11.48 -10.53
C PHE A 291 -4.66 10.08 -10.54
N LEU A 292 -5.27 9.20 -9.75
CA LEU A 292 -5.05 7.75 -9.85
C LEU A 292 -5.51 7.26 -11.23
N GLY A 293 -4.76 6.33 -11.83
CA GLY A 293 -5.11 5.76 -13.13
C GLY A 293 -6.46 5.02 -13.11
N SER A 294 -7.12 4.98 -14.25
CA SER A 294 -8.46 4.37 -14.38
C SER A 294 -8.48 2.88 -13.98
N VAL A 295 -7.43 2.12 -14.32
CA VAL A 295 -7.29 0.70 -13.95
C VAL A 295 -7.08 0.58 -12.45
N SER A 296 -6.13 1.33 -11.87
CA SER A 296 -5.82 1.31 -10.43
C SER A 296 -7.03 1.69 -9.58
N THR A 297 -7.80 2.72 -10.01
CA THR A 297 -9.06 3.11 -9.36
C THR A 297 -10.08 1.97 -9.40
N LYS A 298 -10.27 1.32 -10.56
CA LYS A 298 -11.22 0.22 -10.70
C LYS A 298 -10.81 -0.99 -9.89
N VAL A 299 -9.53 -1.37 -9.88
CA VAL A 299 -9.01 -2.48 -9.06
C VAL A 299 -9.29 -2.23 -7.59
N LEU A 300 -8.95 -1.02 -7.07
CA LEU A 300 -9.22 -0.67 -5.67
C LEU A 300 -10.71 -0.68 -5.31
N ASN A 301 -11.59 -0.37 -6.26
CA ASN A 301 -13.04 -0.40 -6.03
C ASN A 301 -13.63 -1.82 -6.09
N MET A 302 -13.06 -2.70 -6.90
CA MET A 302 -13.58 -4.04 -7.16
C MET A 302 -13.00 -5.11 -6.24
N ILE A 303 -11.80 -4.91 -5.72
CA ILE A 303 -11.14 -5.90 -4.86
C ILE A 303 -11.88 -6.06 -3.52
N GLU A 304 -12.21 -7.30 -3.16
CA GLU A 304 -12.94 -7.64 -1.94
C GLU A 304 -12.01 -8.12 -0.82
N GLU A 305 -10.91 -8.77 -1.17
CA GLU A 305 -9.91 -9.27 -0.22
C GLU A 305 -8.51 -9.24 -0.84
N GLY A 306 -7.48 -9.28 -0.01
CA GLY A 306 -6.09 -9.10 -0.37
C GLY A 306 -5.59 -7.68 -0.10
N ALA A 307 -4.52 -7.33 -0.76
CA ALA A 307 -3.86 -6.02 -0.70
C ALA A 307 -3.60 -5.47 -2.10
N VAL A 308 -3.54 -4.14 -2.22
CA VAL A 308 -3.12 -3.44 -3.44
C VAL A 308 -1.95 -2.52 -3.12
N TRP A 309 -0.83 -2.72 -3.78
CA TRP A 309 0.33 -1.85 -3.70
C TRP A 309 0.31 -0.90 -4.90
N ILE A 310 0.23 0.39 -4.63
CA ILE A 310 0.24 1.45 -5.62
C ILE A 310 1.60 2.15 -5.58
N VAL A 311 2.32 2.09 -6.70
CA VAL A 311 3.67 2.66 -6.86
C VAL A 311 3.64 3.78 -7.90
N ASP A 312 4.24 4.95 -7.59
CA ASP A 312 4.30 6.12 -8.50
C ASP A 312 5.68 6.30 -9.12
#